data_3875f594cb92aeb8de314f0ff11b2d3d
#
_entry.id   3875f594cb92aeb8de314f0ff11b2d3d
#
_cell.length_a   1.000
_cell.length_b   1.000
_cell.length_c   1.000
_cell.angle_alpha   90.00
_cell.angle_beta   90.00
_cell.angle_gamma   90.00
#
_symmetry.space_group_name_H-M   'P 1'
#
loop_
_entity.id
_entity.type
_entity.pdbx_description
1 polymer ?
#
loop_
_entity_poly.entity_id
_entity_poly.type
_entity_poly.pdbx_seq_one_letter_code
_entity_poly.pdbx_strand_id
1 'polypeptide(L)'
;MARFVLVHGAWHGGWCFGRLAEELTAHGHEVATPDLPCEEIGLTPFDYARLVGPQPDAIVVGHSLGGLTIAQIEARVRVYLGALLPVENVYAEAFVDGFGGFTRDHDGRSYWPDADTAAAGMYPDCSRAQSDWAFAQLRRQAPLDAVTGPFGDGDVVVATLRDGAVDSGWQIRTAQAHGARVIELDAGHSPFFTQPGELADVFNSLA
;
A
#
# COMPACT_ATOMS: atom_id res chain seq x y z
N MET A 1 -2.55 22.43 -6.87
CA MET A 1 -2.92 22.00 -5.49
C MET A 1 -3.94 20.88 -5.62
N ALA A 2 -3.64 19.70 -5.10
CA ALA A 2 -4.52 18.54 -5.07
C ALA A 2 -4.65 18.02 -3.63
N ARG A 3 -5.62 17.12 -3.41
CA ARG A 3 -5.77 16.39 -2.15
C ARG A 3 -5.34 14.94 -2.35
N PHE A 4 -4.51 14.42 -1.44
CA PHE A 4 -4.09 13.04 -1.38
C PHE A 4 -4.66 12.35 -0.15
N VAL A 5 -5.12 11.12 -0.32
CA VAL A 5 -5.50 10.24 0.77
C VAL A 5 -4.67 8.97 0.67
N LEU A 6 -3.78 8.73 1.65
CA LEU A 6 -2.81 7.64 1.63
C LEU A 6 -3.29 6.51 2.56
N VAL A 7 -3.67 5.38 1.97
CA VAL A 7 -4.24 4.22 2.65
C VAL A 7 -3.18 3.14 2.82
N HIS A 8 -2.85 2.81 4.06
CA HIS A 8 -1.77 1.89 4.40
C HIS A 8 -2.11 0.42 4.12
N GLY A 9 -1.06 -0.39 4.00
CA GLY A 9 -1.13 -1.85 3.86
C GLY A 9 -1.23 -2.59 5.20
N ALA A 10 -1.06 -3.91 5.13
CA ALA A 10 -1.06 -4.77 6.31
C ALA A 10 -0.02 -4.31 7.35
N TRP A 11 -0.32 -4.53 8.62
CA TRP A 11 0.53 -4.27 9.80
C TRP A 11 0.89 -2.81 10.06
N HIS A 12 0.64 -1.91 9.12
CA HIS A 12 0.98 -0.49 9.20
C HIS A 12 -0.14 0.37 9.81
N GLY A 13 0.06 1.67 9.77
CA GLY A 13 -0.87 2.75 10.06
C GLY A 13 -0.51 3.98 9.24
N GLY A 14 -1.28 5.04 9.35
CA GLY A 14 -1.01 6.31 8.67
C GLY A 14 0.39 6.89 8.94
N TRP A 15 0.99 6.52 10.07
CA TRP A 15 2.35 6.89 10.47
C TRP A 15 3.42 6.55 9.42
N CYS A 16 3.22 5.48 8.62
CA CYS A 16 4.22 5.04 7.64
C CYS A 16 4.43 6.08 6.52
N PHE A 17 3.45 6.91 6.26
CA PHE A 17 3.49 7.93 5.21
C PHE A 17 4.01 9.29 5.69
N GLY A 18 4.46 9.42 6.95
CA GLY A 18 4.83 10.74 7.52
C GLY A 18 5.77 11.56 6.64
N ARG A 19 6.89 10.97 6.19
CA ARG A 19 7.84 11.65 5.31
C ARG A 19 7.27 11.98 3.93
N LEU A 20 6.52 11.06 3.34
CA LEU A 20 5.85 11.30 2.06
C LEU A 20 4.81 12.42 2.17
N ALA A 21 4.07 12.47 3.28
CA ALA A 21 3.10 13.53 3.54
C ALA A 21 3.78 14.90 3.70
N GLU A 22 4.96 14.95 4.33
CA GLU A 22 5.77 16.18 4.42
C GLU A 22 6.20 16.67 3.03
N GLU A 23 6.71 15.79 2.16
CA GLU A 23 7.12 16.12 0.79
C GLU A 23 5.94 16.60 -0.06
N LEU A 24 4.80 15.89 -0.03
CA LEU A 24 3.60 16.30 -0.77
C LEU A 24 3.05 17.64 -0.27
N THR A 25 3.12 17.88 1.04
CA THR A 25 2.73 19.17 1.62
C THR A 25 3.68 20.29 1.20
N ALA A 26 4.98 20.02 1.09
CA ALA A 26 5.95 20.96 0.55
C ALA A 26 5.68 21.32 -0.92
N HIS A 27 5.09 20.41 -1.70
CA HIS A 27 4.59 20.67 -3.05
C HIS A 27 3.24 21.42 -3.07
N GLY A 28 2.69 21.78 -1.92
CA GLY A 28 1.45 22.56 -1.78
C GLY A 28 0.17 21.71 -1.86
N HIS A 29 0.25 20.41 -1.59
CA HIS A 29 -0.90 19.52 -1.56
C HIS A 29 -1.47 19.36 -0.15
N GLU A 30 -2.77 19.03 -0.07
CA GLU A 30 -3.41 18.55 1.15
C GLU A 30 -3.24 17.04 1.27
N VAL A 31 -2.84 16.52 2.44
CA VAL A 31 -2.58 15.08 2.64
C VAL A 31 -3.33 14.57 3.87
N ALA A 32 -4.03 13.45 3.70
CA ALA A 32 -4.65 12.70 4.79
C ALA A 32 -4.09 11.27 4.81
N THR A 33 -3.79 10.77 5.99
CA THR A 33 -3.24 9.42 6.22
C THR A 33 -4.08 8.68 7.26
N PRO A 34 -5.30 8.20 6.90
CA PRO A 34 -6.19 7.55 7.86
C PRO A 34 -5.57 6.28 8.42
N ASP A 35 -5.79 6.03 9.71
CA ASP A 35 -5.54 4.75 10.34
C ASP A 35 -6.74 3.81 10.15
N LEU A 36 -6.49 2.66 9.54
CA LEU A 36 -7.49 1.60 9.43
C LEU A 36 -7.44 0.70 10.68
N PRO A 37 -8.57 0.17 11.13
CA PRO A 37 -8.63 -0.75 12.28
C PRO A 37 -8.17 -2.16 11.89
N CYS A 38 -6.92 -2.29 11.42
CA CYS A 38 -6.38 -3.52 10.84
C CYS A 38 -6.32 -4.70 11.84
N GLU A 39 -6.47 -4.45 13.14
CA GLU A 39 -6.50 -5.49 14.17
C GLU A 39 -7.91 -6.05 14.45
N GLU A 40 -8.96 -5.41 13.94
CA GLU A 40 -10.34 -5.82 14.16
C GLU A 40 -10.73 -6.96 13.22
N ILE A 41 -11.18 -8.08 13.82
CA ILE A 41 -11.58 -9.29 13.09
C ILE A 41 -12.98 -9.09 12.49
N GLY A 42 -13.19 -9.66 11.30
CA GLY A 42 -14.48 -9.67 10.61
C GLY A 42 -14.74 -8.42 9.76
N LEU A 43 -13.79 -7.48 9.71
CA LEU A 43 -13.86 -6.37 8.76
C LEU A 43 -13.39 -6.83 7.38
N THR A 44 -13.87 -6.13 6.36
CA THR A 44 -13.58 -6.35 4.95
C THR A 44 -12.96 -5.09 4.32
N PRO A 45 -12.37 -5.16 3.12
CA PRO A 45 -11.94 -3.98 2.38
C PRO A 45 -13.08 -2.97 2.14
N PHE A 46 -14.34 -3.43 2.05
CA PHE A 46 -15.51 -2.55 1.97
C PHE A 46 -15.74 -1.76 3.27
N ASP A 47 -15.50 -2.39 4.42
CA ASP A 47 -15.61 -1.72 5.72
C ASP A 47 -14.54 -0.65 5.87
N TYR A 48 -13.30 -0.96 5.47
CA TYR A 48 -12.21 0.02 5.44
C TYR A 48 -12.51 1.18 4.49
N ALA A 49 -13.03 0.89 3.30
CA ALA A 49 -13.44 1.93 2.35
C ALA A 49 -14.54 2.84 2.90
N ARG A 50 -15.50 2.29 3.64
CA ARG A 50 -16.55 3.10 4.31
C ARG A 50 -15.97 4.02 5.39
N LEU A 51 -14.96 3.57 6.13
CA LEU A 51 -14.29 4.40 7.14
C LEU A 51 -13.52 5.57 6.50
N VAL A 52 -12.86 5.34 5.38
CA VAL A 52 -12.18 6.40 4.61
C VAL A 52 -13.20 7.35 3.96
N GLY A 53 -14.34 6.81 3.53
CA GLY A 53 -15.39 7.52 2.82
C GLY A 53 -15.06 7.85 1.36
N PRO A 54 -16.03 8.34 0.58
CA PRO A 54 -15.83 8.76 -0.79
C PRO A 54 -14.91 9.98 -0.88
N GLN A 55 -14.04 10.01 -1.89
CA GLN A 55 -13.02 11.03 -2.13
C GLN A 55 -13.03 11.51 -3.59
N PRO A 56 -14.16 11.99 -4.13
CA PRO A 56 -14.34 12.22 -5.58
C PRO A 56 -13.36 13.22 -6.19
N ASP A 57 -12.82 14.14 -5.37
CA ASP A 57 -11.88 15.17 -5.81
C ASP A 57 -10.42 14.85 -5.45
N ALA A 58 -10.15 13.72 -4.78
CA ALA A 58 -8.82 13.35 -4.30
C ALA A 58 -8.14 12.31 -5.18
N ILE A 59 -6.82 12.28 -5.09
CA ILE A 59 -5.98 11.15 -5.49
C ILE A 59 -5.88 10.23 -4.26
N VAL A 60 -6.41 9.01 -4.40
CA VAL A 60 -6.39 8.02 -3.32
C VAL A 60 -5.31 6.99 -3.62
N VAL A 61 -4.33 6.89 -2.73
CA VAL A 61 -3.19 5.98 -2.87
C VAL A 61 -3.39 4.80 -1.92
N GLY A 62 -3.32 3.58 -2.44
CA GLY A 62 -3.35 2.35 -1.62
C GLY A 62 -2.01 1.64 -1.72
N HIS A 63 -1.35 1.44 -0.59
CA HIS A 63 -0.13 0.67 -0.50
C HIS A 63 -0.41 -0.79 -0.17
N SER A 64 0.23 -1.73 -0.87
CA SER A 64 0.16 -3.17 -0.52
C SER A 64 -1.30 -3.65 -0.41
N LEU A 65 -1.69 -4.23 0.73
CA LEU A 65 -3.08 -4.64 1.03
C LEU A 65 -4.09 -3.49 0.91
N GLY A 66 -3.67 -2.25 1.11
CA GLY A 66 -4.51 -1.06 0.93
C GLY A 66 -5.06 -0.88 -0.48
N GLY A 67 -4.46 -1.52 -1.48
CA GLY A 67 -4.98 -1.56 -2.85
C GLY A 67 -6.38 -2.16 -2.94
N LEU A 68 -6.69 -3.21 -2.17
CA LEU A 68 -8.02 -3.80 -2.13
C LEU A 68 -9.07 -2.85 -1.51
N THR A 69 -8.64 -2.01 -0.58
CA THR A 69 -9.49 -1.00 0.06
C THR A 69 -9.81 0.14 -0.92
N ILE A 70 -8.80 0.71 -1.58
CA ILE A 70 -9.02 1.87 -2.46
C ILE A 70 -9.85 1.52 -3.69
N ALA A 71 -9.86 0.28 -4.12
CA ALA A 71 -10.73 -0.20 -5.20
C ALA A 71 -12.23 0.02 -4.91
N GLN A 72 -12.58 0.13 -3.62
CA GLN A 72 -13.96 0.32 -3.18
C GLN A 72 -14.27 1.81 -2.88
N ILE A 73 -13.31 2.72 -3.12
CA ILE A 73 -13.46 4.16 -2.85
C ILE A 73 -13.71 4.90 -4.17
N GLU A 74 -14.74 5.73 -4.20
CA GLU A 74 -14.91 6.72 -5.25
C GLU A 74 -13.80 7.76 -5.13
N ALA A 75 -13.01 7.96 -6.19
CA ALA A 75 -11.86 8.85 -6.20
C ALA A 75 -11.68 9.50 -7.58
N ARG A 76 -11.01 10.66 -7.64
CA ARG A 76 -10.60 11.26 -8.91
C ARG A 76 -9.60 10.38 -9.65
N VAL A 77 -8.63 9.84 -8.93
CA VAL A 77 -7.63 8.88 -9.41
C VAL A 77 -7.31 7.92 -8.28
N ARG A 78 -7.25 6.63 -8.55
CA ARG A 78 -6.72 5.63 -7.63
C ARG A 78 -5.30 5.26 -8.04
N VAL A 79 -4.40 5.24 -7.07
CA VAL A 79 -2.98 4.90 -7.27
C VAL A 79 -2.64 3.67 -6.41
N TYR A 80 -2.23 2.62 -7.06
CA TYR A 80 -1.83 1.34 -6.45
C TYR A 80 -0.31 1.31 -6.32
N LEU A 81 0.21 1.55 -5.10
CA LEU A 81 1.65 1.62 -4.81
C LEU A 81 2.15 0.28 -4.26
N GLY A 82 2.96 -0.47 -5.01
CA GLY A 82 3.43 -1.79 -4.60
C GLY A 82 2.28 -2.66 -4.08
N ALA A 83 1.11 -2.63 -4.74
CA ALA A 83 -0.15 -3.00 -4.14
C ALA A 83 -0.75 -4.28 -4.72
N LEU A 84 -1.60 -4.90 -3.92
CA LEU A 84 -2.53 -5.93 -4.37
C LEU A 84 -3.61 -5.28 -5.24
N LEU A 85 -3.79 -5.77 -6.44
CA LEU A 85 -4.78 -5.29 -7.38
C LEU A 85 -6.10 -6.06 -7.19
N PRO A 86 -7.28 -5.42 -7.34
CA PRO A 86 -8.58 -6.01 -6.98
C PRO A 86 -9.10 -6.96 -8.08
N VAL A 87 -8.30 -7.96 -8.43
CA VAL A 87 -8.58 -8.99 -9.44
C VAL A 87 -8.77 -10.35 -8.79
N GLU A 88 -9.32 -11.32 -9.54
CA GLU A 88 -9.47 -12.70 -9.07
C GLU A 88 -8.09 -13.32 -8.75
N ASN A 89 -8.08 -14.24 -7.78
CA ASN A 89 -6.90 -15.00 -7.36
C ASN A 89 -5.73 -14.16 -6.83
N VAL A 90 -5.95 -12.89 -6.47
CA VAL A 90 -4.88 -11.96 -6.07
C VAL A 90 -3.93 -12.54 -5.03
N TYR A 91 -4.42 -13.23 -4.00
CA TYR A 91 -3.56 -13.81 -2.95
C TYR A 91 -2.74 -15.03 -3.42
N ALA A 92 -3.17 -15.69 -4.49
CA ALA A 92 -2.43 -16.80 -5.04
C ALA A 92 -1.34 -16.38 -6.03
N GLU A 93 -1.48 -15.21 -6.65
CA GLU A 93 -0.67 -14.81 -7.79
C GLU A 93 0.24 -13.59 -7.52
N ALA A 94 -0.13 -12.73 -6.56
CA ALA A 94 0.50 -11.43 -6.39
C ALA A 94 1.79 -11.46 -5.57
N PHE A 95 1.99 -12.46 -4.72
CA PHE A 95 3.13 -12.46 -3.82
C PHE A 95 4.39 -13.04 -4.46
N VAL A 96 5.54 -12.46 -4.10
CA VAL A 96 6.85 -13.02 -4.46
C VAL A 96 7.02 -14.40 -3.83
N ASP A 97 7.62 -15.33 -4.55
CA ASP A 97 7.94 -16.67 -4.04
C ASP A 97 8.75 -16.57 -2.76
N GLY A 98 8.25 -17.21 -1.70
CA GLY A 98 8.91 -17.18 -0.39
C GLY A 98 8.58 -15.95 0.46
N PHE A 99 7.72 -15.03 0.00
CA PHE A 99 7.23 -13.96 0.88
C PHE A 99 6.55 -14.54 2.12
N GLY A 100 7.03 -14.15 3.30
CA GLY A 100 6.54 -14.68 4.56
C GLY A 100 7.42 -14.24 5.73
N GLY A 101 7.52 -15.08 6.75
CA GLY A 101 8.27 -14.77 7.98
C GLY A 101 7.39 -14.17 9.08
N PHE A 102 6.18 -13.73 8.76
CA PHE A 102 5.20 -13.37 9.77
C PHE A 102 4.56 -14.63 10.39
N THR A 103 4.08 -14.50 11.61
CA THR A 103 3.36 -15.57 12.33
C THR A 103 1.92 -15.15 12.61
N ARG A 104 1.12 -16.05 13.20
CA ARG A 104 -0.28 -15.79 13.52
C ARG A 104 -0.55 -16.07 15.00
N ASP A 105 -1.43 -15.26 15.61
CA ASP A 105 -1.95 -15.52 16.93
C ASP A 105 -3.14 -16.51 16.90
N HIS A 106 -3.71 -16.79 18.07
CA HIS A 106 -4.83 -17.74 18.22
C HIS A 106 -6.13 -17.28 17.52
N ASP A 107 -6.26 -15.99 17.26
CA ASP A 107 -7.39 -15.40 16.54
C ASP A 107 -7.12 -15.30 15.01
N GLY A 108 -5.96 -15.77 14.57
CA GLY A 108 -5.53 -15.73 13.16
C GLY A 108 -4.94 -14.40 12.70
N ARG A 109 -4.77 -13.41 13.59
CA ARG A 109 -4.10 -12.17 13.23
C ARG A 109 -2.63 -12.43 12.96
N SER A 110 -2.14 -11.96 11.82
CA SER A 110 -0.71 -12.03 11.48
C SER A 110 0.09 -10.88 12.12
N TYR A 111 1.34 -11.16 12.46
CA TYR A 111 2.30 -10.19 12.98
C TYR A 111 3.74 -10.61 12.70
N TRP A 112 4.66 -9.67 12.70
CA TRP A 112 6.09 -9.93 12.55
C TRP A 112 6.69 -10.26 13.92
N PRO A 113 7.37 -11.42 14.07
CA PRO A 113 7.83 -11.89 15.38
C PRO A 113 9.01 -11.09 15.94
N ASP A 114 9.84 -10.54 15.05
CA ASP A 114 11.03 -9.76 15.39
C ASP A 114 11.41 -8.77 14.30
N ALA A 115 12.34 -7.84 14.62
CA ALA A 115 12.77 -6.77 13.73
C ALA A 115 13.56 -7.27 12.51
N ASP A 116 14.32 -8.36 12.65
CA ASP A 116 15.13 -8.89 11.54
C ASP A 116 14.24 -9.52 10.48
N THR A 117 13.23 -10.29 10.91
CA THR A 117 12.24 -10.88 10.01
C THR A 117 11.40 -9.82 9.29
N ALA A 118 10.97 -8.80 10.03
CA ALA A 118 10.24 -7.67 9.43
C ALA A 118 11.10 -6.88 8.44
N ALA A 119 12.38 -6.64 8.78
CA ALA A 119 13.31 -5.95 7.89
C ALA A 119 13.49 -6.70 6.57
N ALA A 120 13.68 -8.03 6.65
CA ALA A 120 13.85 -8.87 5.46
C ALA A 120 12.60 -8.90 4.57
N GLY A 121 11.39 -8.94 5.17
CA GLY A 121 10.13 -9.07 4.42
C GLY A 121 9.57 -7.75 3.89
N MET A 122 9.69 -6.67 4.67
CA MET A 122 8.99 -5.41 4.37
C MET A 122 9.93 -4.25 4.03
N TYR A 123 11.20 -4.30 4.46
CA TYR A 123 12.10 -3.16 4.44
C TYR A 123 13.52 -3.52 3.94
N PRO A 124 13.68 -4.35 2.88
CA PRO A 124 15.00 -4.87 2.49
C PRO A 124 15.97 -3.77 2.00
N ASP A 125 15.47 -2.64 1.55
CA ASP A 125 16.24 -1.48 1.08
C ASP A 125 16.30 -0.32 2.09
N CYS A 126 15.72 -0.50 3.29
CA CYS A 126 15.80 0.46 4.37
C CYS A 126 17.09 0.32 5.17
N SER A 127 17.58 1.42 5.75
CA SER A 127 18.61 1.34 6.77
C SER A 127 18.11 0.61 8.02
N ARG A 128 19.03 0.03 8.80
CA ARG A 128 18.68 -0.64 10.06
C ARG A 128 17.86 0.26 10.99
N ALA A 129 18.24 1.52 11.11
CA ALA A 129 17.52 2.47 11.96
C ALA A 129 16.07 2.73 11.48
N GLN A 130 15.85 2.76 10.16
CA GLN A 130 14.50 2.91 9.59
C GLN A 130 13.66 1.66 9.83
N SER A 131 14.21 0.46 9.59
CA SER A 131 13.48 -0.79 9.78
C SER A 131 13.16 -1.06 11.25
N ASP A 132 14.08 -0.79 12.20
CA ASP A 132 13.84 -0.92 13.64
C ASP A 132 12.77 0.06 14.12
N TRP A 133 12.81 1.31 13.64
CA TRP A 133 11.81 2.31 13.95
C TRP A 133 10.43 1.90 13.42
N ALA A 134 10.36 1.40 12.18
CA ALA A 134 9.12 0.93 11.60
C ALA A 134 8.57 -0.30 12.33
N PHE A 135 9.41 -1.29 12.63
CA PHE A 135 9.04 -2.49 13.38
C PHE A 135 8.38 -2.16 14.73
N ALA A 136 8.93 -1.19 15.46
CA ALA A 136 8.39 -0.77 16.75
C ALA A 136 6.94 -0.22 16.69
N GLN A 137 6.47 0.13 15.52
CA GLN A 137 5.13 0.69 15.29
C GLN A 137 4.18 -0.29 14.58
N LEU A 138 4.70 -1.45 14.12
CA LEU A 138 3.87 -2.45 13.45
C LEU A 138 2.79 -2.98 14.40
N ARG A 139 1.62 -3.18 13.81
CA ARG A 139 0.44 -3.74 14.48
C ARG A 139 0.15 -5.15 14.00
N ARG A 140 -0.77 -5.82 14.65
CA ARG A 140 -1.32 -7.08 14.13
C ARG A 140 -2.27 -6.78 12.97
N GLN A 141 -2.32 -7.69 12.01
CA GLN A 141 -3.27 -7.63 10.89
C GLN A 141 -4.25 -8.78 11.01
N ALA A 142 -5.52 -8.45 11.19
CA ALA A 142 -6.61 -9.43 11.14
C ALA A 142 -6.71 -10.06 9.74
N PRO A 143 -7.19 -11.30 9.62
CA PRO A 143 -7.49 -11.87 8.32
C PRO A 143 -8.39 -10.93 7.50
N LEU A 144 -8.03 -10.68 6.25
CA LEU A 144 -8.79 -9.86 5.34
C LEU A 144 -9.02 -10.65 4.05
N ASP A 145 -10.27 -10.82 3.66
CA ASP A 145 -10.60 -11.51 2.43
C ASP A 145 -10.22 -10.68 1.21
N ALA A 146 -9.78 -11.36 0.17
CA ALA A 146 -9.59 -10.73 -1.12
C ALA A 146 -10.95 -10.30 -1.69
N VAL A 147 -10.98 -9.11 -2.27
CA VAL A 147 -12.16 -8.60 -2.95
C VAL A 147 -11.77 -8.14 -4.35
N THR A 148 -12.65 -8.39 -5.31
CA THR A 148 -12.57 -7.78 -6.62
C THR A 148 -13.26 -6.43 -6.61
N GLY A 149 -12.92 -5.58 -7.57
CA GLY A 149 -13.52 -4.25 -7.67
C GLY A 149 -13.24 -3.59 -9.01
N PRO A 150 -13.76 -2.37 -9.23
CA PRO A 150 -13.42 -1.60 -10.41
C PRO A 150 -11.92 -1.36 -10.48
N PHE A 151 -11.30 -1.77 -11.59
CA PHE A 151 -9.87 -1.59 -11.83
C PHE A 151 -9.61 -1.52 -13.34
N GLY A 152 -8.83 -0.55 -13.79
CA GLY A 152 -8.49 -0.40 -15.21
C GLY A 152 -8.26 1.05 -15.63
N ASP A 153 -8.93 1.48 -16.71
CA ASP A 153 -8.79 2.82 -17.24
C ASP A 153 -9.01 3.91 -16.18
N GLY A 154 -8.07 4.85 -16.11
CA GLY A 154 -8.06 5.92 -15.11
C GLY A 154 -7.32 5.58 -13.81
N ASP A 155 -7.01 4.31 -13.57
CA ASP A 155 -6.18 3.90 -12.44
C ASP A 155 -4.69 3.95 -12.79
N VAL A 156 -3.86 4.13 -11.76
CA VAL A 156 -2.40 4.17 -11.89
C VAL A 156 -1.79 3.10 -10.98
N VAL A 157 -0.89 2.29 -11.52
CA VAL A 157 -0.08 1.35 -10.75
C VAL A 157 1.35 1.86 -10.70
N VAL A 158 1.84 2.13 -9.51
CA VAL A 158 3.26 2.40 -9.25
C VAL A 158 3.90 1.10 -8.81
N ALA A 159 4.51 0.40 -9.78
CA ALA A 159 5.16 -0.88 -9.55
C ALA A 159 6.57 -0.68 -9.00
N THR A 160 6.83 -1.22 -7.82
CA THR A 160 8.12 -1.16 -7.14
C THR A 160 9.01 -2.31 -7.60
N LEU A 161 10.04 -2.01 -8.42
CA LEU A 161 10.77 -3.02 -9.19
C LEU A 161 11.63 -3.98 -8.35
N ARG A 162 12.00 -3.58 -7.12
CA ARG A 162 12.74 -4.38 -6.14
C ARG A 162 11.86 -4.83 -4.97
N ASP A 163 10.56 -4.94 -5.22
CA ASP A 163 9.57 -5.36 -4.21
C ASP A 163 9.79 -6.83 -3.82
N GLY A 164 10.00 -7.08 -2.54
CA GLY A 164 10.17 -8.42 -1.98
C GLY A 164 8.88 -9.05 -1.45
N ALA A 165 7.76 -8.32 -1.51
CA ALA A 165 6.45 -8.78 -1.04
C ALA A 165 5.46 -9.02 -2.18
N VAL A 166 5.22 -8.02 -3.03
CA VAL A 166 4.29 -8.10 -4.16
C VAL A 166 5.07 -8.12 -5.46
N ASP A 167 4.91 -9.16 -6.28
CA ASP A 167 5.64 -9.35 -7.53
C ASP A 167 5.39 -8.19 -8.51
N SER A 168 6.43 -7.44 -8.81
CA SER A 168 6.35 -6.27 -9.70
C SER A 168 5.95 -6.68 -11.13
N GLY A 169 6.42 -7.82 -11.59
CA GLY A 169 6.05 -8.35 -12.91
C GLY A 169 4.56 -8.70 -12.96
N TRP A 170 4.01 -9.29 -11.90
CA TRP A 170 2.56 -9.52 -11.80
C TRP A 170 1.78 -8.21 -11.81
N GLN A 171 2.20 -7.21 -11.02
CA GLN A 171 1.56 -5.89 -10.99
C GLN A 171 1.52 -5.27 -12.39
N ILE A 172 2.65 -5.26 -13.10
CA ILE A 172 2.78 -4.66 -14.44
C ILE A 172 1.88 -5.40 -15.45
N ARG A 173 1.97 -6.72 -15.51
CA ARG A 173 1.15 -7.53 -16.45
C ARG A 173 -0.34 -7.37 -16.18
N THR A 174 -0.75 -7.40 -14.92
CA THR A 174 -2.15 -7.25 -14.53
C THR A 174 -2.67 -5.85 -14.85
N ALA A 175 -1.91 -4.81 -14.51
CA ALA A 175 -2.27 -3.43 -14.85
C ALA A 175 -2.46 -3.23 -16.36
N GLN A 176 -1.51 -3.71 -17.18
CA GLN A 176 -1.58 -3.62 -18.63
C GLN A 176 -2.79 -4.37 -19.21
N ALA A 177 -3.08 -5.56 -18.68
CA ALA A 177 -4.22 -6.37 -19.13
C ALA A 177 -5.58 -5.69 -18.85
N HIS A 178 -5.64 -4.81 -17.86
CA HIS A 178 -6.85 -4.07 -17.47
C HIS A 178 -6.86 -2.61 -17.95
N GLY A 179 -5.86 -2.17 -18.70
CA GLY A 179 -5.80 -0.79 -19.23
C GLY A 179 -5.36 0.28 -18.22
N ALA A 180 -4.88 -0.12 -17.03
CA ALA A 180 -4.36 0.82 -16.06
C ALA A 180 -2.98 1.36 -16.48
N ARG A 181 -2.70 2.63 -16.13
CA ARG A 181 -1.40 3.25 -16.37
C ARG A 181 -0.35 2.66 -15.42
N VAL A 182 0.80 2.25 -15.96
CA VAL A 182 1.93 1.77 -15.17
C VAL A 182 3.00 2.86 -15.06
N ILE A 183 3.53 3.05 -13.85
CA ILE A 183 4.74 3.81 -13.54
C ILE A 183 5.68 2.84 -12.81
N GLU A 184 6.88 2.68 -13.31
CA GLU A 184 7.90 1.83 -12.68
C GLU A 184 8.77 2.68 -11.76
N LEU A 185 8.98 2.20 -10.52
CA LEU A 185 9.83 2.85 -9.53
C LEU A 185 10.92 1.88 -9.08
N ASP A 186 12.18 2.25 -9.19
CA ASP A 186 13.31 1.41 -8.72
C ASP A 186 13.46 1.49 -7.20
N ALA A 187 12.54 0.83 -6.50
CA ALA A 187 12.42 0.81 -5.04
C ALA A 187 12.00 -0.56 -4.53
N GLY A 188 12.21 -0.80 -3.23
CA GLY A 188 11.64 -1.91 -2.48
C GLY A 188 10.15 -1.67 -2.14
N HIS A 189 9.59 -2.58 -1.32
CA HIS A 189 8.16 -2.56 -0.98
C HIS A 189 7.69 -1.28 -0.26
N SER A 190 8.58 -0.57 0.43
CA SER A 190 8.24 0.59 1.28
C SER A 190 8.93 1.89 0.84
N PRO A 191 8.70 2.38 -0.39
CA PRO A 191 9.42 3.53 -0.96
C PRO A 191 9.19 4.85 -0.21
N PHE A 192 8.10 4.96 0.55
CA PHE A 192 7.82 6.11 1.40
C PHE A 192 8.85 6.31 2.53
N PHE A 193 9.68 5.28 2.84
CA PHE A 193 10.81 5.39 3.78
C PHE A 193 12.13 5.71 3.08
N THR A 194 12.38 5.11 1.93
CA THR A 194 13.68 5.17 1.26
C THR A 194 13.79 6.29 0.23
N GLN A 195 12.69 6.60 -0.45
CA GLN A 195 12.63 7.54 -1.58
C GLN A 195 11.40 8.47 -1.51
N PRO A 196 11.08 9.09 -0.34
CA PRO A 196 9.85 9.89 -0.19
C PRO A 196 9.76 11.06 -1.18
N GLY A 197 10.87 11.72 -1.50
CA GLY A 197 10.91 12.83 -2.46
C GLY A 197 10.61 12.37 -3.90
N GLU A 198 11.27 11.32 -4.38
CA GLU A 198 11.03 10.77 -5.72
C GLU A 198 9.57 10.28 -5.87
N LEU A 199 9.07 9.62 -4.83
CA LEU A 199 7.67 9.18 -4.80
C LEU A 199 6.69 10.36 -4.79
N ALA A 200 7.02 11.45 -4.08
CA ALA A 200 6.24 12.68 -4.09
C ALA A 200 6.23 13.34 -5.47
N ASP A 201 7.37 13.35 -6.19
CA ASP A 201 7.45 13.86 -7.57
C ASP A 201 6.55 13.04 -8.52
N VAL A 202 6.56 11.69 -8.39
CA VAL A 202 5.64 10.83 -9.13
C VAL A 202 4.20 11.21 -8.86
N PHE A 203 3.80 11.35 -7.60
CA PHE A 203 2.43 11.70 -7.23
C PHE A 203 2.06 13.13 -7.64
N ASN A 204 2.97 14.09 -7.51
CA ASN A 204 2.77 15.46 -8.00
C ASN A 204 2.48 15.51 -9.51
N SER A 205 3.05 14.60 -10.29
CA SER A 205 2.78 14.50 -11.73
C SER A 205 1.34 14.06 -12.07
N LEU A 206 0.61 13.54 -11.09
CA LEU A 206 -0.79 13.10 -11.21
C LEU A 206 -1.80 14.15 -10.72
N ALA A 207 -1.33 15.25 -10.13
CA ALA A 207 -2.11 16.26 -9.41
C ALA A 207 -2.89 17.26 -10.31
#